data_825cadad3ac837f4bc787c1b2a940fbe
#
_entry.id   825cadad3ac837f4bc787c1b2a940fbe
#
_cell.length_a   1.000
_cell.length_b   1.000
_cell.length_c   1.000
_cell.angle_alpha   90.00
_cell.angle_beta   90.00
_cell.angle_gamma   90.00
#
_symmetry.space_group_name_H-M   'P 1'
#
loop_
_entity.id
_entity.type
_entity.pdbx_description
1 polymer ?
#
loop_
_entity_poly.entity_id
_entity_poly.type
_entity_poly.pdbx_seq_one_letter_code
_entity_poly.pdbx_strand_id
1 'polypeptide(L)'
;TSVCISMDYAVSVKHGIRSTTQMKKEKKKMSPIVFDMEYNNLMAGGTENQFYSFELVSQAQKIKKAWYPMPLEDWASNKKTWFGDIKKQNGEIRLVAMDIAMMSTKKGKTANDLSVVKCIRVLPSGNKYERQEVYTETIEGIDIDNQAIKVRRIMKFFQADYLVFDAREFGINLTDSMAKTLYDEDLDIEYPPIKVMNNDDLADRCRNDIAEPIMWAFMGTAESNHKMHTAMLGALMDKKYKMLISQVSCKEEYLAETNKMYETNKMMS
;
A
#
# COMPACT_ATOMS: atom_id res chain seq x y z
N THR A 1 11.19 19.32 36.64
CA THR A 1 11.49 20.15 35.46
C THR A 1 12.44 19.32 34.60
N SER A 2 12.01 18.90 33.41
CA SER A 2 12.84 18.19 32.43
C SER A 2 13.47 19.21 31.48
N VAL A 3 14.77 19.08 31.23
CA VAL A 3 15.48 19.87 30.23
C VAL A 3 15.81 18.95 29.07
N CYS A 4 15.32 19.30 27.87
CA CYS A 4 15.67 18.60 26.64
C CYS A 4 16.80 19.40 25.96
N ILE A 5 17.95 18.76 25.71
CA ILE A 5 19.07 19.35 24.98
C ILE A 5 19.12 18.69 23.62
N SER A 6 18.91 19.49 22.56
CA SER A 6 19.03 19.05 21.16
C SER A 6 20.34 19.57 20.58
N MET A 7 21.11 18.68 19.93
CA MET A 7 22.36 19.03 19.26
C MET A 7 22.35 18.46 17.84
N ASP A 8 22.56 19.32 16.86
CA ASP A 8 22.73 18.88 15.47
C ASP A 8 24.14 18.28 15.22
N TYR A 9 24.34 17.68 14.04
CA TYR A 9 25.63 17.08 13.72
C TYR A 9 26.76 18.11 13.59
N ALA A 10 26.46 19.38 13.30
CA ALA A 10 27.47 20.42 13.17
C ALA A 10 28.18 20.65 14.50
N VAL A 11 27.45 20.58 15.63
CA VAL A 11 28.03 20.61 16.98
C VAL A 11 28.93 19.41 17.20
N SER A 12 28.50 18.20 16.83
CA SER A 12 29.29 16.99 16.95
C SER A 12 30.60 17.05 16.14
N VAL A 13 30.54 17.62 14.93
CA VAL A 13 31.74 17.83 14.09
C VAL A 13 32.66 18.89 14.69
N LYS A 14 32.10 20.02 15.15
CA LYS A 14 32.85 21.11 15.77
C LYS A 14 33.66 20.62 16.98
N HIS A 15 33.12 19.70 17.76
CA HIS A 15 33.76 19.14 18.94
C HIS A 15 34.57 17.86 18.69
N GLY A 16 34.79 17.49 17.42
CA GLY A 16 35.61 16.35 17.03
C GLY A 16 35.03 14.97 17.34
N ILE A 17 33.74 14.90 17.72
CA ILE A 17 33.04 13.64 18.01
C ILE A 17 32.78 12.87 16.71
N ARG A 18 32.55 13.57 15.61
CA ARG A 18 32.35 13.01 14.26
C ARG A 18 33.17 13.76 13.23
N SER A 19 33.62 13.08 12.17
CA SER A 19 34.36 13.74 11.10
C SER A 19 33.41 14.25 10.00
N THR A 20 33.78 15.37 9.37
CA THR A 20 33.05 15.91 8.20
C THR A 20 32.94 14.88 7.08
N THR A 21 33.96 14.06 6.87
CA THR A 21 34.02 13.02 5.84
C THR A 21 33.01 11.91 6.15
N GLN A 22 32.88 11.49 7.40
CA GLN A 22 31.88 10.52 7.84
C GLN A 22 30.47 11.06 7.60
N MET A 23 30.19 12.31 7.97
CA MET A 23 28.89 12.93 7.79
C MET A 23 28.50 13.05 6.32
N LYS A 24 29.45 13.37 5.42
CA LYS A 24 29.22 13.36 3.97
C LYS A 24 28.89 11.97 3.42
N LYS A 25 29.46 10.91 3.97
CA LYS A 25 29.14 9.53 3.59
C LYS A 25 27.73 9.15 4.05
N GLU A 26 27.38 9.46 5.29
CA GLU A 26 26.03 9.16 5.81
C GLU A 26 24.94 9.93 5.05
N LYS A 27 25.17 11.22 4.73
CA LYS A 27 24.25 12.02 3.91
C LYS A 27 24.02 11.45 2.51
N LYS A 28 25.00 10.75 1.92
CA LYS A 28 24.84 10.09 0.61
C LYS A 28 24.06 8.77 0.69
N LYS A 29 24.08 8.10 1.85
CA LYS A 29 23.40 6.81 2.05
C LYS A 29 21.92 6.95 2.38
N MET A 30 21.54 8.07 2.98
CA MET A 30 20.19 8.32 3.49
C MET A 30 19.42 9.26 2.56
N SER A 31 18.08 9.25 2.66
CA SER A 31 17.29 10.33 2.08
C SER A 31 17.54 11.62 2.86
N PRO A 32 17.41 12.81 2.23
CA PRO A 32 17.66 14.09 2.89
C PRO A 32 16.91 14.24 4.22
N ILE A 33 15.67 13.78 4.27
CA ILE A 33 14.85 13.88 5.47
C ILE A 33 15.31 12.97 6.60
N VAL A 34 15.68 11.74 6.28
CA VAL A 34 16.22 10.82 7.30
C VAL A 34 17.48 11.41 7.89
N PHE A 35 18.32 12.00 7.04
CA PHE A 35 19.50 12.70 7.50
C PHE A 35 19.16 13.89 8.41
N ASP A 36 18.13 14.67 8.04
CA ASP A 36 17.70 15.83 8.83
C ASP A 36 17.09 15.41 10.17
N MET A 37 16.31 14.32 10.21
CA MET A 37 15.76 13.78 11.45
C MET A 37 16.85 13.23 12.37
N GLU A 38 17.76 12.43 11.84
CA GLU A 38 18.77 11.69 12.61
C GLU A 38 19.97 12.58 13.05
N TYR A 39 20.30 13.58 12.24
CA TYR A 39 21.53 14.35 12.42
C TYR A 39 21.32 15.85 12.64
N ASN A 40 20.21 16.40 12.17
CA ASN A 40 19.86 17.81 12.41
C ASN A 40 18.79 17.96 13.49
N ASN A 41 18.25 16.86 14.02
CA ASN A 41 17.14 16.86 14.99
C ASN A 41 15.91 17.61 14.50
N LEU A 42 15.71 17.70 13.19
CA LEU A 42 14.55 18.32 12.59
C LEU A 42 13.38 17.33 12.63
N MET A 43 12.34 17.66 13.37
CA MET A 43 11.12 16.87 13.35
C MET A 43 10.39 17.08 12.02
N ALA A 44 10.16 16.00 11.28
CA ALA A 44 9.32 16.04 10.10
C ALA A 44 7.86 15.91 10.52
N GLY A 45 7.14 17.02 10.53
CA GLY A 45 5.69 17.00 10.81
C GLY A 45 5.17 18.35 11.31
N GLY A 46 3.96 18.71 10.89
CA GLY A 46 3.32 19.99 11.23
C GLY A 46 2.71 20.06 12.64
N THR A 47 2.64 18.94 13.38
CA THR A 47 2.21 18.87 14.78
C THR A 47 3.08 17.84 15.52
N GLU A 48 3.30 18.04 16.80
CA GLU A 48 4.22 17.23 17.65
C GLU A 48 4.00 15.70 17.61
N ASN A 49 2.86 15.22 17.05
CA ASN A 49 2.49 13.81 17.03
C ASN A 49 2.25 13.22 15.63
N GLN A 50 2.47 13.98 14.54
CA GLN A 50 2.23 13.47 13.19
C GLN A 50 3.52 13.03 12.51
N PHE A 51 3.65 11.73 12.24
CA PHE A 51 4.76 11.19 11.44
C PHE A 51 4.65 11.59 9.96
N TYR A 52 3.42 11.65 9.43
CA TYR A 52 3.12 12.14 8.07
C TYR A 52 2.30 13.42 8.16
N SER A 53 2.82 14.54 7.63
CA SER A 53 2.05 15.77 7.58
C SER A 53 0.90 15.65 6.57
N PHE A 54 -0.22 16.33 6.88
CA PHE A 54 -1.36 16.39 5.96
C PHE A 54 -0.96 16.94 4.59
N GLU A 55 -0.10 17.95 4.57
CA GLU A 55 0.41 18.56 3.34
C GLU A 55 1.18 17.55 2.47
N LEU A 56 2.07 16.74 3.08
CA LEU A 56 2.84 15.74 2.38
C LEU A 56 1.94 14.66 1.77
N VAL A 57 0.96 14.19 2.51
CA VAL A 57 -0.04 13.21 2.03
C VAL A 57 -0.87 13.81 0.89
N SER A 58 -1.36 15.05 1.05
CA SER A 58 -2.14 15.73 0.02
C SER A 58 -1.35 15.95 -1.28
N GLN A 59 -0.06 16.26 -1.16
CA GLN A 59 0.82 16.36 -2.32
C GLN A 59 1.00 15.04 -3.07
N ALA A 60 0.88 13.91 -2.39
CA ALA A 60 0.96 12.58 -3.01
C ALA A 60 -0.35 12.16 -3.69
N GLN A 61 -1.48 12.78 -3.37
CA GLN A 61 -2.79 12.50 -3.99
C GLN A 61 -2.86 13.07 -5.42
N LYS A 62 -2.36 12.29 -6.40
CA LYS A 62 -2.23 12.70 -7.81
C LYS A 62 -2.95 11.80 -8.80
N ILE A 63 -3.38 10.61 -8.38
CA ILE A 63 -3.95 9.62 -9.28
C ILE A 63 -5.46 9.88 -9.38
N LYS A 64 -5.91 10.27 -10.57
CA LYS A 64 -7.32 10.59 -10.86
C LYS A 64 -8.12 9.36 -11.27
N LYS A 65 -7.49 8.40 -11.94
CA LYS A 65 -8.13 7.17 -12.41
C LYS A 65 -7.76 6.01 -11.51
N ALA A 66 -8.72 5.52 -10.73
CA ALA A 66 -8.58 4.28 -9.97
C ALA A 66 -8.64 3.06 -10.89
N TRP A 67 -7.96 1.99 -10.48
CA TRP A 67 -8.24 0.66 -10.99
C TRP A 67 -9.45 0.07 -10.25
N TYR A 68 -10.23 -0.77 -10.90
CA TYR A 68 -11.32 -1.52 -10.28
C TYR A 68 -11.28 -2.97 -10.78
N PRO A 69 -11.61 -3.97 -9.94
CA PRO A 69 -11.78 -5.33 -10.40
C PRO A 69 -12.91 -5.40 -11.44
N MET A 70 -12.82 -6.38 -12.32
CA MET A 70 -13.86 -6.60 -13.35
C MET A 70 -15.21 -6.86 -12.67
N PRO A 71 -16.28 -6.17 -13.07
CA PRO A 71 -17.63 -6.47 -12.62
C PRO A 71 -18.04 -7.90 -13.01
N LEU A 72 -18.79 -8.58 -12.15
CA LEU A 72 -19.27 -9.95 -12.41
C LEU A 72 -20.09 -10.05 -13.70
N GLU A 73 -20.89 -9.03 -14.01
CA GLU A 73 -21.67 -8.96 -15.26
C GLU A 73 -20.77 -8.92 -16.50
N ASP A 74 -19.65 -8.20 -16.42
CA ASP A 74 -18.67 -8.12 -17.50
C ASP A 74 -17.93 -9.45 -17.67
N TRP A 75 -17.62 -10.14 -16.56
CA TRP A 75 -17.06 -11.48 -16.56
C TRP A 75 -18.01 -12.50 -17.19
N ALA A 76 -19.28 -12.53 -16.74
CA ALA A 76 -20.32 -13.42 -17.27
C ALA A 76 -20.59 -13.20 -18.77
N SER A 77 -20.37 -11.97 -19.25
CA SER A 77 -20.48 -11.62 -20.67
C SER A 77 -19.19 -11.85 -21.47
N ASN A 78 -18.17 -12.51 -20.89
CA ASN A 78 -16.87 -12.78 -21.50
C ASN A 78 -16.17 -11.52 -22.07
N LYS A 79 -16.37 -10.36 -21.45
CA LYS A 79 -15.65 -9.15 -21.86
C LYS A 79 -14.17 -9.27 -21.57
N LYS A 80 -13.33 -8.82 -22.51
CA LYS A 80 -11.87 -8.81 -22.36
C LYS A 80 -11.34 -7.55 -21.69
N THR A 81 -12.13 -6.50 -21.66
CA THR A 81 -11.76 -5.19 -21.09
C THR A 81 -12.94 -4.62 -20.34
N TRP A 82 -12.67 -3.87 -19.28
CA TRP A 82 -13.70 -3.18 -18.49
C TRP A 82 -13.23 -1.77 -18.13
N PHE A 83 -14.14 -0.93 -17.67
CA PHE A 83 -13.90 0.49 -17.42
C PHE A 83 -12.75 0.75 -16.42
N GLY A 84 -12.58 -0.08 -15.40
CA GLY A 84 -11.54 0.06 -14.37
C GLY A 84 -10.19 -0.53 -14.75
N ASP A 85 -10.03 -1.14 -15.93
CA ASP A 85 -8.79 -1.80 -16.31
C ASP A 85 -7.64 -0.80 -16.55
N ILE A 86 -6.46 -1.18 -16.11
CA ILE A 86 -5.19 -0.48 -16.38
C ILE A 86 -4.20 -1.50 -16.93
N LYS A 87 -3.81 -1.35 -18.19
CA LYS A 87 -2.83 -2.26 -18.82
C LYS A 87 -1.51 -2.27 -18.05
N LYS A 88 -1.00 -3.47 -17.79
CA LYS A 88 0.32 -3.67 -17.18
C LYS A 88 1.40 -3.23 -18.18
N GLN A 89 2.36 -2.43 -17.70
CA GLN A 89 3.47 -1.91 -18.49
C GLN A 89 4.67 -2.87 -18.43
N ASN A 90 5.59 -2.75 -19.37
CA ASN A 90 6.82 -3.52 -19.34
C ASN A 90 7.69 -3.12 -18.12
N GLY A 91 8.16 -4.09 -17.37
CA GLY A 91 8.93 -3.88 -16.13
C GLY A 91 8.10 -3.38 -14.93
N GLU A 92 6.77 -3.30 -15.06
CA GLU A 92 5.87 -3.01 -13.94
C GLU A 92 5.71 -4.23 -13.04
N ILE A 93 5.85 -4.01 -11.73
CA ILE A 93 5.50 -4.99 -10.70
C ILE A 93 4.18 -4.54 -10.04
N ARG A 94 3.26 -5.47 -9.85
CA ARG A 94 1.97 -5.22 -9.20
C ARG A 94 1.88 -5.96 -7.88
N LEU A 95 1.55 -5.22 -6.83
CA LEU A 95 1.41 -5.73 -5.48
C LEU A 95 -0.04 -5.59 -5.02
N VAL A 96 -0.56 -6.63 -4.41
CA VAL A 96 -1.73 -6.53 -3.54
C VAL A 96 -1.23 -6.53 -2.11
N ALA A 97 -1.63 -5.55 -1.32
CA ALA A 97 -1.30 -5.45 0.09
C ALA A 97 -2.58 -5.61 0.91
N MET A 98 -2.52 -6.38 2.01
CA MET A 98 -3.66 -6.64 2.87
C MET A 98 -3.29 -6.47 4.35
N ASP A 99 -4.11 -5.70 5.04
CA ASP A 99 -4.18 -5.67 6.50
C ASP A 99 -5.44 -6.41 6.93
N ILE A 100 -5.29 -7.46 7.75
CA ILE A 100 -6.32 -8.45 8.02
C ILE A 100 -6.95 -8.20 9.38
N ALA A 101 -8.28 -8.15 9.39
CA ALA A 101 -9.07 -8.15 10.62
C ALA A 101 -10.03 -9.34 10.62
N MET A 102 -10.29 -9.89 11.81
CA MET A 102 -11.30 -10.94 11.97
C MET A 102 -12.66 -10.37 12.35
N MET A 103 -13.71 -11.09 11.98
CA MET A 103 -15.05 -10.86 12.49
C MET A 103 -15.07 -10.93 14.01
N SER A 104 -15.57 -9.87 14.66
CA SER A 104 -15.82 -9.91 16.09
C SER A 104 -17.01 -10.85 16.38
N THR A 105 -16.73 -11.96 17.04
CA THR A 105 -17.78 -12.91 17.49
C THR A 105 -18.49 -12.44 18.76
N LYS A 106 -18.09 -11.33 19.36
CA LYS A 106 -18.70 -10.82 20.60
C LYS A 106 -19.97 -10.02 20.30
N LYS A 107 -21.13 -10.58 20.65
CA LYS A 107 -22.39 -9.85 20.74
C LYS A 107 -22.20 -8.60 21.63
N GLY A 108 -22.32 -7.41 21.03
CA GLY A 108 -22.29 -6.13 21.78
C GLY A 108 -21.18 -5.15 21.38
N LYS A 109 -20.24 -5.50 20.47
CA LYS A 109 -19.36 -4.49 19.87
C LYS A 109 -20.08 -3.79 18.71
N THR A 110 -20.09 -2.47 18.76
CA THR A 110 -20.78 -1.60 17.78
C THR A 110 -20.05 -1.46 16.44
N ALA A 111 -18.86 -2.03 16.27
CA ALA A 111 -18.11 -2.05 15.02
C ALA A 111 -17.29 -3.34 14.92
N ASN A 112 -17.31 -3.97 13.76
CA ASN A 112 -16.35 -5.02 13.39
C ASN A 112 -15.05 -4.37 12.97
N ASP A 113 -13.94 -5.05 13.24
CA ASP A 113 -12.67 -4.64 12.67
C ASP A 113 -12.72 -4.84 11.13
N LEU A 114 -12.15 -3.92 10.38
CA LEU A 114 -12.18 -3.92 8.93
C LEU A 114 -10.83 -4.40 8.38
N SER A 115 -10.87 -5.40 7.49
CA SER A 115 -9.71 -5.70 6.66
C SER A 115 -9.58 -4.67 5.54
N VAL A 116 -8.36 -4.30 5.20
CA VAL A 116 -8.08 -3.34 4.13
C VAL A 116 -7.24 -4.00 3.07
N VAL A 117 -7.66 -3.87 1.80
CA VAL A 117 -6.90 -4.33 0.63
C VAL A 117 -6.51 -3.14 -0.23
N LYS A 118 -5.25 -3.11 -0.67
CA LYS A 118 -4.72 -2.08 -1.56
C LYS A 118 -4.04 -2.70 -2.78
N CYS A 119 -4.23 -2.10 -3.94
CA CYS A 119 -3.48 -2.44 -5.15
C CYS A 119 -2.46 -1.35 -5.47
N ILE A 120 -1.21 -1.76 -5.62
CA ILE A 120 -0.07 -0.88 -5.81
C ILE A 120 0.68 -1.29 -7.08
N ARG A 121 0.88 -0.34 -7.97
CA ARG A 121 1.75 -0.46 -9.14
C ARG A 121 3.14 0.07 -8.78
N VAL A 122 4.16 -0.68 -9.11
CA VAL A 122 5.57 -0.28 -8.96
C VAL A 122 6.15 -0.15 -10.35
N LEU A 123 6.40 1.08 -10.76
CA LEU A 123 6.81 1.44 -12.11
C LEU A 123 8.28 1.83 -12.14
N PRO A 124 9.07 1.37 -13.13
CA PRO A 124 10.43 1.87 -13.33
C PRO A 124 10.42 3.40 -13.56
N SER A 125 11.31 4.12 -12.90
CA SER A 125 11.45 5.58 -13.01
C SER A 125 12.92 5.99 -12.92
N GLY A 126 13.63 5.96 -14.04
CA GLY A 126 15.07 6.10 -14.09
C GLY A 126 15.77 4.99 -13.30
N ASN A 127 16.65 5.34 -12.37
CA ASN A 127 17.35 4.39 -11.50
C ASN A 127 16.56 4.03 -10.22
N LYS A 128 15.30 4.47 -10.12
CA LYS A 128 14.42 4.23 -8.96
C LYS A 128 13.07 3.69 -9.44
N TYR A 129 12.17 3.48 -8.49
CA TYR A 129 10.80 3.06 -8.75
C TYR A 129 9.82 4.12 -8.26
N GLU A 130 8.75 4.33 -9.01
CA GLU A 130 7.56 5.07 -8.58
C GLU A 130 6.50 4.07 -8.13
N ARG A 131 5.83 4.34 -7.02
CA ARG A 131 4.75 3.53 -6.47
C ARG A 131 3.44 4.28 -6.62
N GLN A 132 2.45 3.61 -7.17
CA GLN A 132 1.11 4.17 -7.39
C GLN A 132 0.07 3.31 -6.70
N GLU A 133 -0.56 3.82 -5.65
CA GLU A 133 -1.73 3.21 -5.02
C GLU A 133 -2.95 3.52 -5.87
N VAL A 134 -3.46 2.51 -6.59
CA VAL A 134 -4.52 2.69 -7.60
C VAL A 134 -5.87 2.13 -7.17
N TYR A 135 -5.91 1.41 -6.03
CA TYR A 135 -7.14 0.86 -5.47
C TYR A 135 -7.03 0.69 -3.96
N THR A 136 -8.11 0.94 -3.27
CA THR A 136 -8.26 0.64 -1.84
C THR A 136 -9.70 0.18 -1.60
N GLU A 137 -9.85 -0.93 -0.89
CA GLU A 137 -11.14 -1.47 -0.48
C GLU A 137 -11.08 -1.94 0.97
N THR A 138 -12.17 -1.74 1.70
CA THR A 138 -12.40 -2.32 3.02
C THR A 138 -13.28 -3.56 2.89
N ILE A 139 -12.92 -4.62 3.62
CA ILE A 139 -13.67 -5.88 3.68
C ILE A 139 -14.22 -6.01 5.09
N GLU A 140 -15.54 -6.13 5.21
CA GLU A 140 -16.23 -6.25 6.48
C GLU A 140 -17.08 -7.52 6.50
N GLY A 141 -17.12 -8.16 7.66
CA GLY A 141 -18.16 -9.15 7.99
C GLY A 141 -18.08 -10.48 7.27
N ILE A 142 -16.98 -10.83 6.60
CA ILE A 142 -16.79 -12.14 5.96
C ILE A 142 -15.67 -12.93 6.63
N ASP A 143 -15.80 -14.26 6.62
CA ASP A 143 -14.78 -15.17 7.15
C ASP A 143 -13.48 -15.15 6.32
N ILE A 144 -12.44 -15.80 6.85
CA ILE A 144 -11.10 -15.74 6.27
C ILE A 144 -11.02 -16.42 4.90
N ASP A 145 -11.76 -17.49 4.66
CA ASP A 145 -11.74 -18.20 3.38
C ASP A 145 -12.39 -17.34 2.28
N ASN A 146 -13.50 -16.67 2.58
CA ASN A 146 -14.13 -15.71 1.68
C ASN A 146 -13.28 -14.45 1.47
N GLN A 147 -12.56 -13.98 2.50
CA GLN A 147 -11.56 -12.93 2.32
C GLN A 147 -10.44 -13.37 1.38
N ALA A 148 -9.94 -14.60 1.53
CA ALA A 148 -8.92 -15.19 0.67
C ALA A 148 -9.39 -15.27 -0.78
N ILE A 149 -10.59 -15.76 -1.05
CA ILE A 149 -11.20 -15.81 -2.40
C ILE A 149 -11.27 -14.40 -3.00
N LYS A 150 -11.77 -13.42 -2.25
CA LYS A 150 -11.86 -12.04 -2.70
C LYS A 150 -10.50 -11.45 -3.05
N VAL A 151 -9.47 -11.70 -2.24
CA VAL A 151 -8.09 -11.26 -2.52
C VAL A 151 -7.54 -11.97 -3.76
N ARG A 152 -7.76 -13.27 -3.94
CA ARG A 152 -7.36 -14.01 -5.13
C ARG A 152 -8.03 -13.47 -6.40
N ARG A 153 -9.31 -13.09 -6.31
CA ARG A 153 -10.04 -12.42 -7.41
C ARG A 153 -9.38 -11.09 -7.77
N ILE A 154 -9.07 -10.26 -6.76
CA ILE A 154 -8.36 -8.99 -6.97
C ILE A 154 -6.99 -9.24 -7.60
N MET A 155 -6.20 -10.16 -7.09
CA MET A 155 -4.89 -10.53 -7.64
C MET A 155 -4.99 -10.94 -9.12
N LYS A 156 -5.99 -11.76 -9.47
CA LYS A 156 -6.22 -12.21 -10.85
C LYS A 156 -6.50 -11.03 -11.79
N PHE A 157 -7.49 -10.20 -11.48
CA PHE A 157 -7.86 -9.09 -12.36
C PHE A 157 -6.80 -7.98 -12.38
N PHE A 158 -6.13 -7.75 -11.27
CA PHE A 158 -5.02 -6.79 -11.20
C PHE A 158 -3.75 -7.32 -11.84
N GLN A 159 -3.66 -8.61 -12.17
CA GLN A 159 -2.45 -9.29 -12.62
C GLN A 159 -1.30 -9.07 -11.64
N ALA A 160 -1.58 -9.27 -10.35
CA ALA A 160 -0.62 -9.06 -9.26
C ALA A 160 0.52 -10.08 -9.34
N ASP A 161 1.73 -9.60 -9.13
CA ASP A 161 2.91 -10.46 -9.04
C ASP A 161 3.11 -11.00 -7.61
N TYR A 162 2.73 -10.20 -6.59
CA TYR A 162 2.92 -10.57 -5.19
C TYR A 162 1.75 -10.12 -4.32
N LEU A 163 1.52 -10.87 -3.24
CA LEU A 163 0.66 -10.52 -2.12
C LEU A 163 1.52 -10.17 -0.90
N VAL A 164 1.33 -8.99 -0.31
CA VAL A 164 2.00 -8.56 0.93
C VAL A 164 0.94 -8.47 2.03
N PHE A 165 1.20 -9.03 3.20
CA PHE A 165 0.23 -9.01 4.30
C PHE A 165 0.91 -8.98 5.66
N ASP A 166 0.22 -8.43 6.67
CA ASP A 166 0.67 -8.58 8.07
C ASP A 166 0.40 -10.02 8.51
N ALA A 167 1.48 -10.75 8.79
CA ALA A 167 1.43 -12.16 9.12
C ALA A 167 1.26 -12.43 10.63
N ARG A 168 1.09 -11.39 11.45
CA ARG A 168 0.81 -11.55 12.87
C ARG A 168 -0.64 -11.98 13.07
N GLU A 169 -0.91 -12.62 14.19
CA GLU A 169 -2.27 -13.00 14.62
C GLU A 169 -3.09 -13.69 13.50
N PHE A 170 -3.97 -12.92 12.86
CA PHE A 170 -4.88 -13.42 11.84
C PHE A 170 -4.23 -13.66 10.48
N GLY A 171 -3.05 -13.12 10.22
CA GLY A 171 -2.29 -13.37 9.01
C GLY A 171 -1.89 -14.84 8.84
N ILE A 172 -1.71 -15.58 9.94
CA ILE A 172 -1.48 -17.02 9.91
C ILE A 172 -2.69 -17.75 9.30
N ASN A 173 -3.91 -17.37 9.66
CA ASN A 173 -5.13 -17.98 9.13
C ASN A 173 -5.28 -17.73 7.62
N LEU A 174 -4.91 -16.54 7.15
CA LEU A 174 -4.86 -16.24 5.72
C LEU A 174 -3.85 -17.13 5.02
N THR A 175 -2.65 -17.32 5.61
CA THR A 175 -1.64 -18.22 5.06
C THR A 175 -2.19 -19.64 4.87
N ASP A 176 -2.88 -20.19 5.88
CA ASP A 176 -3.48 -21.51 5.82
C ASP A 176 -4.60 -21.63 4.77
N SER A 177 -5.38 -20.57 4.59
CA SER A 177 -6.41 -20.51 3.55
C SER A 177 -5.79 -20.46 2.16
N MET A 178 -4.80 -19.57 1.94
CA MET A 178 -4.11 -19.42 0.66
C MET A 178 -3.26 -20.64 0.25
N ALA A 179 -2.90 -21.50 1.21
CA ALA A 179 -2.17 -22.74 0.98
C ALA A 179 -3.04 -23.86 0.35
N LYS A 180 -4.34 -23.62 0.18
CA LYS A 180 -5.30 -24.55 -0.42
C LYS A 180 -5.71 -24.05 -1.81
N THR A 181 -6.24 -24.97 -2.62
CA THR A 181 -7.01 -24.55 -3.80
C THR A 181 -8.31 -23.89 -3.33
N LEU A 182 -8.58 -22.68 -3.81
CA LEU A 182 -9.77 -21.91 -3.48
C LEU A 182 -10.69 -21.86 -4.70
N TYR A 183 -11.97 -22.16 -4.49
CA TYR A 183 -12.98 -22.08 -5.53
C TYR A 183 -13.81 -20.81 -5.38
N ASP A 184 -13.89 -20.04 -6.44
CA ASP A 184 -14.67 -18.81 -6.53
C ASP A 184 -15.98 -19.11 -7.28
N GLU A 185 -17.07 -19.24 -6.53
CA GLU A 185 -18.39 -19.57 -7.07
C GLU A 185 -18.93 -18.50 -8.03
N ASP A 186 -18.62 -17.21 -7.77
CA ASP A 186 -19.11 -16.11 -8.59
C ASP A 186 -18.47 -16.09 -9.99
N LEU A 187 -17.24 -16.56 -10.10
CA LEU A 187 -16.49 -16.56 -11.36
C LEU A 187 -16.41 -17.95 -12.00
N ASP A 188 -16.82 -18.99 -11.28
CA ASP A 188 -16.65 -20.41 -11.65
C ASP A 188 -15.18 -20.75 -11.99
N ILE A 189 -14.26 -20.37 -11.09
CA ILE A 189 -12.83 -20.64 -11.25
C ILE A 189 -12.19 -21.16 -9.98
N GLU A 190 -11.15 -21.96 -10.16
CA GLU A 190 -10.25 -22.38 -9.10
C GLU A 190 -8.97 -21.53 -9.09
N TYR A 191 -8.56 -21.10 -7.90
CA TYR A 191 -7.26 -20.50 -7.68
C TYR A 191 -6.30 -21.54 -7.12
N PRO A 192 -5.15 -21.76 -7.76
CA PRO A 192 -4.14 -22.66 -7.24
C PRO A 192 -3.57 -22.14 -5.91
N PRO A 193 -3.02 -23.04 -5.06
CA PRO A 193 -2.42 -22.61 -3.80
C PRO A 193 -1.22 -21.69 -4.04
N ILE A 194 -0.99 -20.78 -3.10
CA ILE A 194 0.20 -19.92 -3.04
C ILE A 194 0.81 -20.01 -1.65
N LYS A 195 2.11 -19.73 -1.55
CA LYS A 195 2.86 -19.84 -0.29
C LYS A 195 3.72 -18.64 0.00
N VAL A 196 4.13 -18.53 1.25
CA VAL A 196 5.04 -17.49 1.74
C VAL A 196 6.44 -17.74 1.16
N MET A 197 7.13 -16.65 0.77
CA MET A 197 8.45 -16.68 0.13
C MET A 197 9.60 -16.19 1.02
N ASN A 198 9.30 -15.53 2.13
CA ASN A 198 10.30 -14.85 2.97
C ASN A 198 10.34 -15.32 4.43
N ASN A 199 9.64 -16.43 4.74
CA ASN A 199 9.61 -17.02 6.07
C ASN A 199 9.37 -18.52 5.95
N ASP A 200 10.37 -19.32 6.30
CA ASP A 200 10.34 -20.79 6.12
C ASP A 200 9.25 -21.45 6.99
N ASP A 201 9.08 -21.01 8.24
CA ASP A 201 8.06 -21.56 9.14
C ASP A 201 6.64 -21.36 8.61
N LEU A 202 6.38 -20.24 7.95
CA LEU A 202 5.10 -19.97 7.30
C LEU A 202 4.99 -20.67 5.93
N ALA A 203 6.08 -20.82 5.19
CA ALA A 203 6.12 -21.56 3.93
C ALA A 203 5.81 -23.03 4.13
N ASP A 204 6.33 -23.65 5.19
CA ASP A 204 6.14 -25.07 5.55
C ASP A 204 4.69 -25.42 5.93
N ARG A 205 3.86 -24.41 6.23
CA ARG A 205 2.41 -24.61 6.43
C ARG A 205 1.70 -25.00 5.13
N CYS A 206 2.25 -24.62 3.99
CA CYS A 206 1.77 -25.06 2.67
C CYS A 206 2.50 -26.35 2.24
N ARG A 207 1.83 -27.50 2.37
CA ARG A 207 2.37 -28.80 1.99
C ARG A 207 2.16 -29.14 0.50
N ASN A 208 1.75 -28.16 -0.30
CA ASN A 208 1.48 -28.36 -1.71
C ASN A 208 2.70 -27.94 -2.54
N ASP A 209 3.31 -28.89 -3.22
CA ASP A 209 4.54 -28.68 -4.01
C ASP A 209 4.35 -27.75 -5.22
N ILE A 210 3.12 -27.65 -5.75
CA ILE A 210 2.79 -26.75 -6.87
C ILE A 210 2.52 -25.32 -6.46
N ALA A 211 2.49 -25.02 -5.14
CA ALA A 211 2.19 -23.69 -4.64
C ALA A 211 3.26 -22.67 -5.03
N GLU A 212 2.84 -21.59 -5.70
CA GLU A 212 3.75 -20.52 -6.09
C GLU A 212 4.17 -19.67 -4.88
N PRO A 213 5.49 -19.38 -4.68
CA PRO A 213 5.99 -18.58 -3.58
C PRO A 213 5.87 -17.06 -3.90
N ILE A 214 4.66 -16.53 -3.84
CA ILE A 214 4.35 -15.13 -4.17
C ILE A 214 3.74 -14.34 -3.01
N MET A 215 3.70 -14.90 -1.80
CA MET A 215 3.22 -14.21 -0.61
C MET A 215 4.41 -13.68 0.21
N TRP A 216 4.38 -12.38 0.52
CA TRP A 216 5.35 -11.75 1.42
C TRP A 216 4.73 -11.50 2.78
N ALA A 217 5.16 -12.23 3.78
CA ALA A 217 4.71 -12.11 5.15
C ALA A 217 5.47 -10.99 5.87
N PHE A 218 4.79 -9.92 6.27
CA PHE A 218 5.37 -8.86 7.07
C PHE A 218 5.19 -9.19 8.56
N MET A 219 6.30 -9.35 9.26
CA MET A 219 6.32 -9.56 10.71
C MET A 219 6.75 -8.26 11.38
N GLY A 220 5.78 -7.46 11.83
CA GLY A 220 6.02 -6.14 12.40
C GLY A 220 6.76 -6.20 13.73
N THR A 221 8.04 -5.80 13.74
CA THR A 221 8.80 -5.46 14.93
C THR A 221 8.94 -3.94 15.04
N ALA A 222 9.34 -3.42 16.19
CA ALA A 222 9.59 -1.98 16.33
C ALA A 222 10.60 -1.47 15.29
N GLU A 223 11.66 -2.25 15.01
CA GLU A 223 12.67 -1.91 14.02
C GLU A 223 12.13 -1.96 12.59
N SER A 224 11.42 -3.04 12.21
CA SER A 224 10.87 -3.17 10.86
C SER A 224 9.78 -2.13 10.58
N ASN A 225 8.95 -1.80 11.58
CA ASN A 225 7.96 -0.74 11.50
C ASN A 225 8.62 0.63 11.30
N HIS A 226 9.67 0.94 12.07
CA HIS A 226 10.42 2.17 11.89
C HIS A 226 11.02 2.27 10.48
N LYS A 227 11.65 1.21 9.99
CA LYS A 227 12.21 1.15 8.63
C LYS A 227 11.12 1.36 7.56
N MET A 228 9.97 0.71 7.71
CA MET A 228 8.83 0.84 6.79
C MET A 228 8.31 2.28 6.76
N HIS A 229 8.02 2.87 7.91
CA HIS A 229 7.53 4.25 7.99
C HIS A 229 8.54 5.27 7.45
N THR A 230 9.82 5.09 7.75
CA THR A 230 10.89 5.94 7.24
C THR A 230 11.02 5.83 5.72
N ALA A 231 10.94 4.61 5.17
CA ALA A 231 10.97 4.40 3.71
C ALA A 231 9.76 5.02 3.02
N MET A 232 8.58 4.92 3.62
CA MET A 232 7.36 5.55 3.11
C MET A 232 7.47 7.07 3.13
N LEU A 233 7.95 7.65 4.23
CA LEU A 233 8.17 9.09 4.35
C LEU A 233 9.15 9.58 3.29
N GLY A 234 10.28 8.88 3.10
CA GLY A 234 11.23 9.20 2.04
C GLY A 234 10.62 9.13 0.64
N ALA A 235 9.80 8.12 0.37
CA ALA A 235 9.14 7.97 -0.93
C ALA A 235 8.10 9.08 -1.20
N LEU A 236 7.38 9.54 -0.17
CA LEU A 236 6.45 10.66 -0.26
C LEU A 236 7.20 11.96 -0.58
N MET A 237 8.30 12.24 0.13
CA MET A 237 9.10 13.46 -0.06
C MET A 237 9.82 13.49 -1.40
N ASP A 238 10.34 12.35 -1.85
CA ASP A 238 10.91 12.19 -3.19
C ASP A 238 9.85 12.22 -4.30
N LYS A 239 8.55 12.36 -3.94
CA LYS A 239 7.40 12.30 -4.87
C LYS A 239 7.35 10.99 -5.66
N LYS A 240 7.87 9.91 -5.07
CA LYS A 240 7.93 8.56 -5.64
C LYS A 240 6.82 7.64 -5.13
N TYR A 241 5.94 8.16 -4.28
CA TYR A 241 4.70 7.50 -3.89
C TYR A 241 3.51 8.39 -4.25
N LYS A 242 2.58 7.85 -5.03
CA LYS A 242 1.37 8.56 -5.49
C LYS A 242 0.14 7.79 -5.03
N MET A 243 -0.86 8.51 -4.58
CA MET A 243 -2.14 7.98 -4.10
C MET A 243 -3.30 8.53 -4.93
N LEU A 244 -4.43 7.86 -4.83
CA LEU A 244 -5.69 8.34 -5.38
C LEU A 244 -6.04 9.72 -4.78
N ILE A 245 -6.64 10.57 -5.60
CA ILE A 245 -7.19 11.85 -5.13
C ILE A 245 -8.29 11.61 -4.10
N SER A 246 -8.53 12.57 -3.21
CA SER A 246 -9.61 12.48 -2.24
C SER A 246 -10.98 12.47 -2.94
N GLN A 247 -11.98 11.86 -2.29
CA GLN A 247 -13.36 11.87 -2.81
C GLN A 247 -13.92 13.30 -2.97
N VAL A 248 -13.51 14.22 -2.11
CA VAL A 248 -13.92 15.63 -2.18
C VAL A 248 -13.37 16.26 -3.44
N SER A 249 -12.07 16.14 -3.69
CA SER A 249 -11.43 16.67 -4.90
C SER A 249 -12.01 16.07 -6.19
N CYS A 250 -12.35 14.78 -6.16
CA CYS A 250 -13.00 14.10 -7.28
C CYS A 250 -14.39 14.68 -7.58
N LYS A 251 -15.19 14.95 -6.55
CA LYS A 251 -16.51 15.57 -6.70
C LYS A 251 -16.41 17.00 -7.22
N GLU A 252 -15.47 17.77 -6.73
CA GLU A 252 -15.24 19.16 -7.18
C GLU A 252 -14.85 19.22 -8.66
N GLU A 253 -13.94 18.33 -9.12
CA GLU A 253 -13.57 18.24 -10.53
C GLU A 253 -14.77 17.83 -11.41
N TYR A 254 -15.56 16.83 -11.00
CA TYR A 254 -16.74 16.40 -11.71
C TYR A 254 -17.78 17.52 -11.86
N LEU A 255 -18.04 18.26 -10.78
CA LEU A 255 -18.95 19.40 -10.81
C LEU A 255 -18.45 20.52 -11.72
N ALA A 256 -17.13 20.81 -11.68
CA ALA A 256 -16.52 21.81 -12.54
C ALA A 256 -16.60 21.43 -14.04
N GLU A 257 -16.38 20.16 -14.38
CA GLU A 257 -16.54 19.68 -15.75
C GLU A 257 -18.00 19.73 -16.23
N THR A 258 -18.94 19.32 -15.36
CA THR A 258 -20.38 19.36 -15.65
C THR A 258 -20.86 20.79 -15.89
N ASN A 259 -20.42 21.75 -15.07
CA ASN A 259 -20.75 23.17 -15.24
C ASN A 259 -20.17 23.75 -16.53
N LYS A 260 -18.92 23.41 -16.89
CA LYS A 260 -18.34 23.80 -18.19
C LYS A 260 -19.15 23.29 -19.39
N MET A 261 -19.57 22.02 -19.34
CA MET A 261 -20.44 21.46 -20.40
C MET A 261 -21.77 22.20 -20.49
N TYR A 262 -22.37 22.54 -19.36
CA TYR A 262 -23.64 23.28 -19.33
C TYR A 262 -23.49 24.69 -19.91
N GLU A 263 -22.44 25.42 -19.54
CA GLU A 263 -22.16 26.77 -20.08
C GLU A 263 -21.86 26.73 -21.59
N THR A 264 -21.09 25.73 -22.04
CA THR A 264 -20.77 25.57 -23.47
C THR A 264 -22.05 25.29 -24.30
N ASN A 265 -22.94 24.42 -23.80
CA ASN A 265 -24.23 24.14 -24.48
C ASN A 265 -25.15 25.36 -24.48
N LYS A 266 -25.11 26.21 -23.45
CA LYS A 266 -25.89 27.44 -23.38
C LYS A 266 -25.38 28.53 -24.34
N MET A 267 -24.08 28.54 -24.67
CA MET A 267 -23.53 29.46 -25.67
C MET A 267 -23.77 29.01 -27.11
N MET A 268 -24.13 27.74 -27.36
CA MET A 268 -24.43 27.19 -28.66
C MET A 268 -25.94 27.17 -28.98
N SER A 269 -26.79 27.49 -28.01
CA SER A 269 -28.25 27.64 -28.18
C SER A 269 -28.65 29.11 -28.30
#